data_4b6f02878f404fb225026cdf916faf41
#
_entry.id   4b6f02878f404fb225026cdf916faf41
#
_cell.length_a   1.000
_cell.length_b   1.000
_cell.length_c   1.000
_cell.angle_alpha   90.00
_cell.angle_beta   90.00
_cell.angle_gamma   90.00
#
_symmetry.space_group_name_H-M   'P 1'
#
loop_
_entity.id
_entity.type
_entity.pdbx_description
1 polymer ?
#
loop_
_entity_poly.entity_id
_entity_poly.type
_entity_poly.pdbx_seq_one_letter_code
_entity_poly.pdbx_strand_id
1 'polypeptide(L)'
;MPVQFILCLNKQGIVRLLRWFEKLDTSQYATHQEYIRQVFKVISQRDHRRQSNFIEFSKHTKLVYKGYAGLYFVMGVDKQDEELIYLSQIHLFVEVLDSFFGNVCELDILFNFYKTYLVMDEMFIAGEIQTTSKKELLERIGQLDRLN
;
A
#
# COMPACT_ATOMS: atom_id res chain seq x y z
N MET A 1 -6.91 0.46 -14.85
CA MET A 1 -7.80 -0.04 -13.78
C MET A 1 -7.32 0.50 -12.44
N PRO A 2 -8.22 0.84 -11.53
CA PRO A 2 -7.82 1.36 -10.23
C PRO A 2 -7.28 0.29 -9.30
N VAL A 3 -6.48 0.73 -8.35
CA VAL A 3 -6.06 -0.10 -7.23
C VAL A 3 -7.30 -0.43 -6.38
N GLN A 4 -7.46 -1.67 -5.97
CA GLN A 4 -8.58 -2.12 -5.15
C GLN A 4 -8.42 -1.71 -3.70
N PHE A 5 -7.22 -1.89 -3.17
CA PHE A 5 -6.88 -1.47 -1.81
C PHE A 5 -5.37 -1.26 -1.67
N ILE A 6 -5.01 -0.47 -0.66
CA ILE A 6 -3.62 -0.31 -0.22
C ILE A 6 -3.56 -0.69 1.25
N LEU A 7 -2.58 -1.51 1.60
CA LEU A 7 -2.41 -2.07 2.94
C LEU A 7 -0.95 -1.97 3.35
N CYS A 8 -0.69 -1.54 4.58
CA CYS A 8 0.64 -1.61 5.17
C CYS A 8 0.56 -2.43 6.45
N LEU A 9 1.39 -3.45 6.54
CA LEU A 9 1.47 -4.38 7.67
C LEU A 9 2.88 -4.40 8.23
N ASN A 10 3.01 -4.59 9.55
CA ASN A 10 4.32 -4.92 10.10
C ASN A 10 4.60 -6.41 9.92
N LYS A 11 5.76 -6.87 10.36
CA LYS A 11 6.19 -8.27 10.20
C LYS A 11 5.41 -9.25 11.09
N GLN A 12 4.63 -8.76 12.05
CA GLN A 12 3.73 -9.56 12.85
C GLN A 12 2.29 -9.59 12.29
N GLY A 13 2.03 -8.89 11.20
CA GLY A 13 0.72 -8.85 10.58
C GLY A 13 -0.23 -7.80 11.14
N ILE A 14 0.30 -6.85 11.92
CA ILE A 14 -0.51 -5.75 12.45
C ILE A 14 -0.68 -4.68 11.38
N VAL A 15 -1.94 -4.28 11.13
CA VAL A 15 -2.26 -3.26 10.14
C VAL A 15 -1.81 -1.90 10.66
N ARG A 16 -1.02 -1.19 9.85
CA ARG A 16 -0.59 0.18 10.12
C ARG A 16 -1.26 1.19 9.22
N LEU A 17 -1.73 0.74 8.05
CA LEU A 17 -2.37 1.59 7.06
C LEU A 17 -3.30 0.72 6.22
N LEU A 18 -4.52 1.20 5.95
CA LEU A 18 -5.47 0.47 5.12
C LEU A 18 -6.42 1.44 4.44
N ARG A 19 -6.56 1.32 3.12
CA ARG A 19 -7.53 2.07 2.35
C ARG A 19 -8.16 1.15 1.32
N TRP A 20 -9.48 1.02 1.38
CA TRP A 20 -10.26 0.32 0.37
C TRP A 20 -10.73 1.35 -0.67
N PHE A 21 -10.41 1.12 -1.95
CA PHE A 21 -10.85 2.00 -3.03
C PHE A 21 -12.08 1.46 -3.75
N GLU A 22 -12.32 0.16 -3.66
CA GLU A 22 -13.52 -0.45 -4.21
C GLU A 22 -14.03 -1.54 -3.28
N LYS A 23 -15.30 -1.91 -3.47
CA LYS A 23 -15.91 -2.98 -2.68
C LYS A 23 -15.39 -4.31 -3.17
N LEU A 24 -14.66 -5.01 -2.31
CA LEU A 24 -14.14 -6.34 -2.62
C LEU A 24 -15.23 -7.40 -2.46
N ASP A 25 -15.12 -8.44 -3.31
CA ASP A 25 -15.86 -9.67 -3.09
C ASP A 25 -15.17 -10.46 -1.98
N THR A 26 -15.65 -10.32 -0.77
CA THR A 26 -15.15 -11.03 0.40
C THR A 26 -16.05 -12.20 0.78
N SER A 27 -16.85 -12.71 -0.17
CA SER A 27 -17.82 -13.78 0.09
C SER A 27 -17.18 -15.06 0.65
N GLN A 28 -15.88 -15.30 0.39
CA GLN A 28 -15.13 -16.43 0.91
C GLN A 28 -14.63 -16.22 2.34
N TYR A 29 -14.76 -15.01 2.88
CA TYR A 29 -14.24 -14.64 4.19
C TYR A 29 -15.33 -14.02 5.04
N ALA A 30 -15.39 -14.40 6.31
CA ALA A 30 -16.43 -13.93 7.21
C ALA A 30 -16.31 -12.44 7.53
N THR A 31 -15.08 -11.90 7.53
CA THR A 31 -14.80 -10.50 7.86
C THR A 31 -13.67 -9.93 7.02
N HIS A 32 -13.55 -8.60 6.96
CA HIS A 32 -12.39 -7.93 6.36
C HIS A 32 -11.09 -8.28 7.11
N GLN A 33 -11.17 -8.47 8.42
CA GLN A 33 -10.01 -8.86 9.23
C GLN A 33 -9.47 -10.21 8.80
N GLU A 34 -10.35 -11.16 8.50
CA GLU A 34 -9.93 -12.47 8.02
C GLU A 34 -9.30 -12.38 6.63
N TYR A 35 -9.86 -11.54 5.76
CA TYR A 35 -9.28 -11.28 4.44
C TYR A 35 -7.85 -10.77 4.57
N ILE A 36 -7.63 -9.75 5.41
CA ILE A 36 -6.31 -9.18 5.66
C ILE A 36 -5.35 -10.21 6.26
N ARG A 37 -5.85 -11.06 7.15
CA ARG A 37 -5.05 -12.13 7.76
C ARG A 37 -4.54 -13.11 6.71
N GLN A 38 -5.39 -13.46 5.73
CA GLN A 38 -4.98 -14.32 4.63
C GLN A 38 -3.97 -13.63 3.71
N VAL A 39 -4.13 -12.33 3.44
CA VAL A 39 -3.14 -11.55 2.70
C VAL A 39 -1.78 -11.63 3.39
N PHE A 40 -1.74 -11.38 4.69
CA PHE A 40 -0.51 -11.46 5.47
C PHE A 40 0.10 -12.87 5.42
N LYS A 41 -0.74 -13.90 5.54
CA LYS A 41 -0.28 -15.29 5.54
C LYS A 41 0.46 -15.62 4.24
N VAL A 42 -0.12 -15.28 3.09
CA VAL A 42 0.52 -15.62 1.81
C VAL A 42 1.80 -14.81 1.57
N ILE A 43 1.86 -13.57 2.03
CA ILE A 43 3.06 -12.72 1.88
C ILE A 43 4.17 -13.21 2.81
N SER A 44 3.86 -13.49 4.07
CA SER A 44 4.87 -13.88 5.06
C SER A 44 5.51 -15.23 4.78
N GLN A 45 4.83 -16.09 4.03
CA GLN A 45 5.36 -17.41 3.64
C GLN A 45 6.23 -17.37 2.38
N ARG A 46 6.32 -16.22 1.71
CA ARG A 46 7.11 -16.09 0.48
C ARG A 46 8.60 -16.01 0.78
N ASP A 47 9.37 -16.61 -0.11
CA ASP A 47 10.82 -16.39 -0.15
C ASP A 47 11.09 -15.11 -0.94
N HIS A 48 11.30 -14.01 -0.23
CA HIS A 48 11.45 -12.70 -0.83
C HIS A 48 12.71 -12.53 -1.69
N ARG A 49 13.64 -13.48 -1.61
CA ARG A 49 14.86 -13.46 -2.41
C ARG A 49 14.69 -14.19 -3.74
N ARG A 50 13.81 -15.20 -3.80
CA ARG A 50 13.67 -16.11 -4.95
C ARG A 50 12.36 -15.95 -5.68
N GLN A 51 11.33 -15.48 -5.01
CA GLN A 51 10.00 -15.35 -5.58
C GLN A 51 9.69 -13.91 -5.91
N SER A 52 8.83 -13.70 -6.91
CA SER A 52 8.44 -12.37 -7.34
C SER A 52 7.60 -11.66 -6.27
N ASN A 53 7.44 -10.34 -6.45
CA ASN A 53 6.62 -9.49 -5.59
C ASN A 53 5.13 -9.53 -5.99
N PHE A 54 4.72 -10.55 -6.76
CA PHE A 54 3.37 -10.68 -7.32
C PHE A 54 2.79 -12.02 -6.89
N ILE A 55 1.57 -12.00 -6.33
CA ILE A 55 0.88 -13.20 -5.84
C ILE A 55 -0.53 -13.21 -6.39
N GLU A 56 -0.94 -14.29 -7.07
CA GLU A 56 -2.34 -14.48 -7.39
C GLU A 56 -3.06 -14.87 -6.10
N PHE A 57 -4.00 -14.04 -5.67
CA PHE A 57 -4.65 -14.18 -4.38
C PHE A 57 -6.06 -14.76 -4.48
N SER A 58 -6.86 -14.26 -5.40
CA SER A 58 -8.22 -14.72 -5.61
C SER A 58 -8.57 -14.67 -7.09
N LYS A 59 -9.83 -14.98 -7.42
CA LYS A 59 -10.31 -15.01 -8.79
C LYS A 59 -10.13 -13.65 -9.51
N HIS A 60 -10.28 -12.55 -8.79
CA HIS A 60 -10.27 -11.20 -9.37
C HIS A 60 -9.14 -10.33 -8.83
N THR A 61 -8.32 -10.84 -7.94
CA THR A 61 -7.32 -10.02 -7.25
C THR A 61 -5.96 -10.70 -7.26
N LYS A 62 -4.95 -9.95 -7.64
CA LYS A 62 -3.56 -10.29 -7.34
C LYS A 62 -2.97 -9.26 -6.41
N LEU A 63 -1.98 -9.67 -5.64
CA LEU A 63 -1.28 -8.82 -4.71
C LEU A 63 0.05 -8.41 -5.31
N VAL A 64 0.34 -7.12 -5.20
CA VAL A 64 1.66 -6.56 -5.53
C VAL A 64 2.19 -6.00 -4.22
N TYR A 65 3.39 -6.41 -3.80
CA TYR A 65 3.89 -6.02 -2.50
C TYR A 65 5.38 -5.69 -2.51
N LYS A 66 5.81 -4.95 -1.49
CA LYS A 66 7.21 -4.61 -1.28
C LYS A 66 7.48 -4.57 0.22
N GLY A 67 8.60 -5.17 0.63
CA GLY A 67 9.12 -5.03 1.99
C GLY A 67 10.04 -3.81 2.09
N TYR A 68 9.84 -2.99 3.10
CA TYR A 68 10.69 -1.83 3.37
C TYR A 68 10.59 -1.44 4.85
N ALA A 69 11.74 -1.21 5.49
CA ALA A 69 11.82 -0.72 6.87
C ALA A 69 11.02 -1.57 7.88
N GLY A 70 11.02 -2.90 7.71
CA GLY A 70 10.28 -3.80 8.58
C GLY A 70 8.80 -3.88 8.32
N LEU A 71 8.34 -3.33 7.20
CA LEU A 71 6.94 -3.28 6.81
C LEU A 71 6.71 -3.98 5.47
N TYR A 72 5.48 -4.42 5.25
CA TYR A 72 5.00 -4.85 3.94
C TYR A 72 4.02 -3.81 3.41
N PHE A 73 4.30 -3.27 2.23
CA PHE A 73 3.39 -2.39 1.49
C PHE A 73 2.73 -3.23 0.42
N VAL A 74 1.41 -3.31 0.44
CA VAL A 74 0.64 -4.23 -0.39
C VAL A 74 -0.43 -3.47 -1.16
N MET A 75 -0.55 -3.76 -2.46
CA MET A 75 -1.69 -3.31 -3.26
C MET A 75 -2.46 -4.52 -3.76
N GLY A 76 -3.77 -4.49 -3.62
CA GLY A 76 -4.66 -5.41 -4.33
C GLY A 76 -5.06 -4.79 -5.65
N VAL A 77 -4.85 -5.53 -6.74
CA VAL A 77 -5.11 -5.04 -8.10
C VAL A 77 -5.83 -6.11 -8.91
N ASP A 78 -6.43 -5.70 -10.03
CA ASP A 78 -7.10 -6.64 -10.92
C ASP A 78 -6.09 -7.63 -11.48
N LYS A 79 -6.49 -8.91 -11.52
CA LYS A 79 -5.62 -10.00 -11.97
C LYS A 79 -5.15 -9.81 -13.42
N GLN A 80 -5.91 -9.09 -14.23
CA GLN A 80 -5.58 -8.85 -15.64
C GLN A 80 -4.64 -7.66 -15.85
N ASP A 81 -4.41 -6.85 -14.82
CA ASP A 81 -3.60 -5.64 -14.94
C ASP A 81 -2.10 -5.96 -14.92
N GLU A 82 -1.31 -5.01 -15.46
CA GLU A 82 0.15 -5.09 -15.51
C GLU A 82 0.76 -4.84 -14.13
N GLU A 83 1.35 -5.86 -13.51
CA GLU A 83 1.86 -5.75 -12.14
C GLU A 83 3.04 -4.80 -11.99
N LEU A 84 3.88 -4.62 -13.02
CA LEU A 84 5.04 -3.74 -12.91
C LEU A 84 4.64 -2.27 -12.72
N ILE A 85 3.52 -1.86 -13.28
CA ILE A 85 2.99 -0.50 -13.10
C ILE A 85 2.69 -0.26 -11.62
N TYR A 86 2.05 -1.22 -10.96
CA TYR A 86 1.67 -1.11 -9.56
C TYR A 86 2.87 -1.21 -8.62
N LEU A 87 3.86 -2.03 -8.97
CA LEU A 87 5.10 -2.08 -8.19
C LEU A 87 5.82 -0.72 -8.23
N SER A 88 5.81 -0.05 -9.38
CA SER A 88 6.35 1.30 -9.51
C SER A 88 5.58 2.30 -8.65
N GLN A 89 4.26 2.16 -8.55
CA GLN A 89 3.44 3.02 -7.70
C GLN A 89 3.72 2.80 -6.22
N ILE A 90 3.87 1.56 -5.79
CA ILE A 90 4.27 1.25 -4.41
C ILE A 90 5.64 1.87 -4.12
N HIS A 91 6.58 1.71 -5.04
CA HIS A 91 7.92 2.26 -4.89
C HIS A 91 7.88 3.78 -4.72
N LEU A 92 7.10 4.47 -5.54
CA LEU A 92 6.92 5.92 -5.44
C LEU A 92 6.30 6.31 -4.10
N PHE A 93 5.28 5.59 -3.65
CA PHE A 93 4.64 5.83 -2.36
C PHE A 93 5.64 5.72 -1.21
N VAL A 94 6.43 4.64 -1.20
CA VAL A 94 7.46 4.43 -0.19
C VAL A 94 8.51 5.55 -0.24
N GLU A 95 8.96 5.95 -1.43
CA GLU A 95 9.92 7.04 -1.58
C GLU A 95 9.40 8.37 -1.07
N VAL A 96 8.13 8.67 -1.33
CA VAL A 96 7.50 9.91 -0.85
C VAL A 96 7.41 9.89 0.68
N LEU A 97 6.98 8.78 1.26
CA LEU A 97 6.94 8.63 2.72
C LEU A 97 8.33 8.77 3.33
N ASP A 98 9.32 8.13 2.71
CA ASP A 98 10.69 8.16 3.19
C ASP A 98 11.26 9.58 3.20
N SER A 99 10.98 10.34 2.16
CA SER A 99 11.41 11.74 2.07
C SER A 99 10.62 12.65 3.02
N PHE A 100 9.33 12.40 3.17
CA PHE A 100 8.47 13.22 4.02
C PHE A 100 8.83 13.07 5.51
N PHE A 101 9.09 11.85 5.96
CA PHE A 101 9.44 11.56 7.35
C PHE A 101 10.94 11.58 7.64
N GLY A 102 11.78 11.64 6.61
CA GLY A 102 13.23 11.54 6.78
C GLY A 102 13.63 10.14 7.27
N ASN A 103 13.60 9.16 6.37
CA ASN A 103 13.80 7.73 6.65
C ASN A 103 12.64 7.13 7.44
N VAL A 104 11.53 6.88 6.73
CA VAL A 104 10.30 6.36 7.32
C VAL A 104 10.51 5.02 8.02
N CYS A 105 9.89 4.86 9.18
CA CYS A 105 9.84 3.59 9.92
C CYS A 105 8.43 3.35 10.44
N GLU A 106 8.20 2.18 11.02
CA GLU A 106 6.89 1.80 11.55
C GLU A 106 6.36 2.81 12.55
N LEU A 107 7.22 3.34 13.43
CA LEU A 107 6.80 4.31 14.44
C LEU A 107 6.30 5.61 13.83
N ASP A 108 6.87 6.07 12.73
CA ASP A 108 6.41 7.26 12.02
C ASP A 108 4.97 7.08 11.53
N ILE A 109 4.68 5.92 10.95
CA ILE A 109 3.34 5.61 10.45
C ILE A 109 2.35 5.47 11.61
N LEU A 110 2.76 4.82 12.70
CA LEU A 110 1.92 4.61 13.86
C LEU A 110 1.55 5.93 14.56
N PHE A 111 2.54 6.77 14.83
CA PHE A 111 2.32 8.02 15.57
C PHE A 111 1.85 9.17 14.69
N ASN A 112 2.06 9.10 13.39
CA ASN A 112 1.67 10.12 12.42
C ASN A 112 0.77 9.53 11.34
N PHE A 113 -0.16 8.64 11.71
CA PHE A 113 -1.05 7.97 10.75
C PHE A 113 -1.82 8.98 9.90
N TYR A 114 -2.21 10.10 10.48
CA TYR A 114 -2.89 11.18 9.79
C TYR A 114 -2.07 11.71 8.60
N LYS A 115 -0.78 11.99 8.83
CA LYS A 115 0.13 12.47 7.78
C LYS A 115 0.36 11.41 6.72
N THR A 116 0.44 10.15 7.10
CA THR A 116 0.59 9.03 6.17
C THR A 116 -0.63 8.93 5.25
N TYR A 117 -1.84 9.06 5.80
CA TYR A 117 -3.05 9.07 4.99
C TYR A 117 -3.13 10.31 4.09
N LEU A 118 -2.62 11.45 4.55
CA LEU A 118 -2.52 12.65 3.73
C LEU A 118 -1.68 12.39 2.48
N VAL A 119 -0.51 11.76 2.63
CA VAL A 119 0.35 11.37 1.50
C VAL A 119 -0.41 10.44 0.56
N MET A 120 -1.04 9.41 1.09
CA MET A 120 -1.79 8.46 0.28
C MET A 120 -2.93 9.13 -0.49
N ASP A 121 -3.70 9.98 0.17
CA ASP A 121 -4.87 10.62 -0.44
C ASP A 121 -4.46 11.63 -1.52
N GLU A 122 -3.27 12.23 -1.42
CA GLU A 122 -2.73 13.07 -2.47
C GLU A 122 -2.23 12.28 -3.68
N MET A 123 -1.74 11.07 -3.46
CA MET A 123 -1.27 10.23 -4.56
C MET A 123 -2.40 9.52 -5.29
N PHE A 124 -3.42 9.06 -4.57
CA PHE A 124 -4.45 8.19 -5.13
C PHE A 124 -5.84 8.75 -4.89
N ILE A 125 -6.62 8.86 -5.96
CA ILE A 125 -8.04 9.18 -5.88
C ILE A 125 -8.79 8.01 -6.52
N ALA A 126 -9.70 7.39 -5.76
CA ALA A 126 -10.47 6.23 -6.20
C ALA A 126 -9.59 5.09 -6.75
N GLY A 127 -8.39 4.93 -6.18
CA GLY A 127 -7.44 3.90 -6.60
C GLY A 127 -6.58 4.26 -7.80
N GLU A 128 -6.74 5.47 -8.36
CA GLU A 128 -5.95 5.92 -9.50
C GLU A 128 -4.86 6.89 -9.04
N ILE A 129 -3.62 6.66 -9.51
CA ILE A 129 -2.52 7.57 -9.21
C ILE A 129 -2.71 8.88 -9.98
N GLN A 130 -2.55 10.02 -9.29
CA GLN A 130 -2.82 11.34 -9.87
C GLN A 130 -1.59 11.99 -10.47
N THR A 131 -0.41 11.70 -9.93
CA THR A 131 0.85 12.17 -10.47
C THR A 131 1.96 11.21 -10.09
N THR A 132 2.97 11.11 -10.96
CA THR A 132 4.18 10.33 -10.70
C THR A 132 5.37 11.23 -10.35
N SER A 133 5.18 12.54 -10.24
CA SER A 133 6.22 13.49 -9.86
C SER A 133 6.39 13.53 -8.36
N LYS A 134 7.46 12.94 -7.85
CA LYS A 134 7.81 12.95 -6.44
C LYS A 134 7.96 14.39 -5.89
N LYS A 135 8.63 15.25 -6.66
CA LYS A 135 8.82 16.66 -6.28
C LYS A 135 7.50 17.39 -6.10
N GLU A 136 6.61 17.25 -7.08
CA GLU A 136 5.29 17.87 -7.03
C GLU A 136 4.46 17.37 -5.85
N LEU A 137 4.48 16.06 -5.60
CA LEU A 137 3.78 15.46 -4.46
C LEU A 137 4.30 16.02 -3.13
N LEU A 138 5.61 16.06 -2.95
CA LEU A 138 6.21 16.58 -1.72
C LEU A 138 5.88 18.04 -1.48
N GLU A 139 5.85 18.86 -2.53
CA GLU A 139 5.47 20.26 -2.43
C GLU A 139 4.00 20.41 -1.99
N ARG A 140 3.09 19.66 -2.61
CA ARG A 140 1.66 19.72 -2.26
C ARG A 140 1.39 19.22 -0.86
N ILE A 141 2.01 18.11 -0.47
CA ILE A 141 1.86 17.52 0.87
C ILE A 141 2.39 18.49 1.92
N GLY A 142 3.55 19.11 1.67
CA GLY A 142 4.12 20.10 2.56
C GLY A 142 3.21 21.31 2.78
N GLN A 143 2.54 21.78 1.73
CA GLN A 143 1.57 22.87 1.84
C GLN A 143 0.35 22.46 2.67
N LEU A 144 -0.19 21.28 2.43
CA LEU A 144 -1.34 20.77 3.17
C LEU A 144 -1.02 20.52 4.64
N ASP A 145 0.16 20.01 4.92
CA ASP A 145 0.62 19.77 6.30
C ASP A 145 0.72 21.06 7.11
N ARG A 146 1.12 22.16 6.47
CA ARG A 146 1.21 23.48 7.14
C ARG A 146 -0.15 24.09 7.46
N LEU A 147 -1.21 23.66 6.77
CA LEU A 147 -2.56 24.14 7.02
C LEU A 147 -3.23 23.50 8.25
N ASN A 148 -2.63 22.44 8.75
CA ASN A 148 -3.20 21.69 9.90
C ASN A 148 -2.40 21.97 11.19
#